data_d61792f02bf23af492ba52c4a0a15363
#
_entry.id   d61792f02bf23af492ba52c4a0a15363
#
_cell.length_a   1.000
_cell.length_b   1.000
_cell.length_c   1.000
_cell.angle_alpha   90.00
_cell.angle_beta   90.00
_cell.angle_gamma   90.00
#
_symmetry.space_group_name_H-M   'P 1'
#
loop_
_entity.id
_entity.type
_entity.pdbx_description
1 polymer ?
#
loop_
_entity_poly.entity_id
_entity_poly.type
_entity_poly.pdbx_seq_one_letter_code
_entity_poly.pdbx_strand_id
1 'polypeptide(L)'
;VDGQVIEAPQHKVDEQQRVELLPGASLDPVEPVSLLLHVPAGSSDGALLRLPTRDNHWEADPHAQRILHGHFLRQEQSLPLQNGASGLVVLSQDWRAQRKLREDGARLEQEYLVEVNGEMPANGLEHLKKGLLHKGVQYPPCKASWQSEQRLRFALKNPAPDLLRTLCTALGLQVREMKRIRIGGVPMAKLPLGQWRYLGDKERF
;
A
#
# COMPACT_ATOMS: atom_id res chain seq x y z
N VAL A 1 -5.27 -0.64 36.32
CA VAL A 1 -4.59 -0.79 37.62
C VAL A 1 -4.83 0.47 38.41
N ASP A 2 -5.38 0.37 39.60
CA ASP A 2 -5.70 1.51 40.51
C ASP A 2 -6.42 2.68 39.85
N GLY A 3 -7.37 2.37 38.93
CA GLY A 3 -8.12 3.35 38.17
C GLY A 3 -7.40 3.92 36.94
N GLN A 4 -6.14 3.58 36.71
CA GLN A 4 -5.42 3.92 35.46
C GLN A 4 -5.53 2.81 34.44
N VAL A 5 -5.79 3.18 33.17
CA VAL A 5 -5.82 2.23 32.06
C VAL A 5 -4.39 1.88 31.66
N ILE A 6 -4.06 0.60 31.75
CA ILE A 6 -2.76 0.05 31.31
C ILE A 6 -2.97 -0.74 30.03
N GLU A 7 -2.31 -0.31 28.96
CA GLU A 7 -2.36 -0.98 27.64
C GLU A 7 -1.11 -1.85 27.37
N ALA A 8 -0.08 -1.73 28.19
CA ALA A 8 1.16 -2.47 28.04
C ALA A 8 1.09 -3.84 28.72
N PRO A 9 1.18 -4.96 27.99
CA PRO A 9 1.05 -6.30 28.57
C PRO A 9 2.19 -6.67 29.52
N GLN A 10 3.33 -5.99 29.44
CA GLN A 10 4.50 -6.17 30.31
C GLN A 10 4.50 -5.25 31.54
N HIS A 11 3.40 -4.52 31.79
CA HIS A 11 3.30 -3.66 32.98
C HIS A 11 3.36 -4.51 34.24
N LYS A 12 4.32 -4.21 35.11
CA LYS A 12 4.46 -4.90 36.40
C LYS A 12 3.43 -4.39 37.38
N VAL A 13 2.76 -5.30 38.04
CA VAL A 13 1.72 -5.01 39.03
C VAL A 13 2.18 -5.58 40.37
N ASP A 14 2.10 -4.80 41.43
CA ASP A 14 2.40 -5.25 42.79
C ASP A 14 1.17 -5.91 43.43
N GLU A 15 1.40 -6.76 44.43
CA GLU A 15 0.33 -7.52 45.13
C GLU A 15 -0.73 -6.64 45.78
N GLN A 16 -0.38 -5.38 46.11
CA GLN A 16 -1.27 -4.42 46.74
C GLN A 16 -2.11 -3.60 45.76
N GLN A 17 -1.82 -3.70 44.44
CA GLN A 17 -2.52 -2.96 43.43
C GLN A 17 -3.80 -3.66 42.97
N ARG A 18 -4.84 -2.86 42.77
CA ARG A 18 -6.14 -3.38 42.29
C ARG A 18 -6.16 -3.46 40.77
N VAL A 19 -6.29 -4.66 40.24
CA VAL A 19 -6.45 -4.91 38.80
C VAL A 19 -7.93 -5.12 38.48
N GLU A 20 -8.48 -4.29 37.62
CA GLU A 20 -9.86 -4.38 37.16
C GLU A 20 -9.90 -4.40 35.61
N LEU A 21 -10.76 -5.21 35.05
CA LEU A 21 -11.04 -5.15 33.62
C LEU A 21 -12.03 -4.01 33.35
N LEU A 22 -11.73 -3.20 32.34
CA LEU A 22 -12.66 -2.16 31.89
C LEU A 22 -13.97 -2.79 31.39
N PRO A 23 -15.12 -2.12 31.58
CA PRO A 23 -16.36 -2.52 30.96
C PRO A 23 -16.19 -2.69 29.43
N GLY A 24 -16.51 -3.87 28.91
CA GLY A 24 -16.34 -4.20 27.50
C GLY A 24 -14.91 -4.60 27.09
N ALA A 25 -13.98 -4.78 28.05
CA ALA A 25 -12.72 -5.45 27.73
C ALA A 25 -12.98 -6.92 27.41
N SER A 26 -12.34 -7.44 26.35
CA SER A 26 -12.36 -8.86 25.99
C SER A 26 -10.96 -9.44 26.18
N LEU A 27 -10.93 -10.69 26.63
CA LEU A 27 -9.72 -11.52 26.68
C LEU A 27 -9.50 -12.28 25.36
N ASP A 28 -10.40 -12.12 24.40
CA ASP A 28 -10.27 -12.77 23.10
C ASP A 28 -9.04 -12.26 22.37
N PRO A 29 -8.37 -13.11 21.61
CA PRO A 29 -7.26 -12.68 20.75
C PRO A 29 -7.71 -11.57 19.80
N VAL A 30 -6.87 -10.56 19.63
CA VAL A 30 -7.13 -9.50 18.65
C VAL A 30 -7.11 -10.10 17.25
N GLU A 31 -8.22 -9.97 16.52
CA GLU A 31 -8.31 -10.42 15.14
C GLU A 31 -7.26 -9.73 14.27
N PRO A 32 -6.53 -10.50 13.45
CA PRO A 32 -5.51 -9.93 12.58
C PRO A 32 -6.13 -9.06 11.49
N VAL A 33 -5.56 -7.89 11.26
CA VAL A 33 -6.05 -6.91 10.30
C VAL A 33 -5.05 -6.64 9.19
N SER A 34 -5.57 -6.18 8.05
CA SER A 34 -4.79 -5.57 6.97
C SER A 34 -5.12 -4.10 6.88
N LEU A 35 -4.08 -3.28 6.78
CA LEU A 35 -4.17 -1.83 6.69
C LEU A 35 -3.76 -1.38 5.28
N LEU A 36 -4.56 -0.50 4.70
CA LEU A 36 -4.30 0.15 3.43
C LEU A 36 -3.86 1.58 3.69
N LEU A 37 -2.69 1.95 3.21
CA LEU A 37 -2.08 3.26 3.45
C LEU A 37 -1.93 4.03 2.14
N HIS A 38 -2.14 5.33 2.16
CA HIS A 38 -1.72 6.23 1.10
C HIS A 38 -0.43 6.94 1.52
N VAL A 39 0.70 6.43 1.05
CA VAL A 39 2.00 6.91 1.49
C VAL A 39 2.60 7.97 0.56
N PRO A 40 3.33 8.96 1.08
CA PRO A 40 4.05 9.92 0.25
C PRO A 40 5.22 9.27 -0.50
N ALA A 41 5.66 9.92 -1.56
CA ALA A 41 6.84 9.50 -2.32
C ALA A 41 8.10 9.52 -1.44
N GLY A 42 8.99 8.54 -1.65
CA GLY A 42 10.26 8.45 -0.94
C GLY A 42 10.16 7.91 0.50
N SER A 43 9.01 7.38 0.90
CA SER A 43 8.87 6.70 2.20
C SER A 43 9.75 5.45 2.24
N SER A 44 10.54 5.30 3.31
CA SER A 44 11.32 4.08 3.55
C SER A 44 10.46 2.99 4.21
N ASP A 45 10.82 1.73 4.00
CA ASP A 45 10.08 0.57 4.55
C ASP A 45 9.91 0.68 6.08
N GLY A 46 10.95 1.08 6.80
CA GLY A 46 10.86 1.26 8.25
C GLY A 46 9.92 2.40 8.69
N ALA A 47 9.78 3.45 7.88
CA ALA A 47 8.83 4.54 8.13
C ALA A 47 7.39 4.09 7.85
N LEU A 48 7.17 3.25 6.84
CA LEU A 48 5.85 2.74 6.47
C LEU A 48 5.20 1.94 7.60
N LEU A 49 5.98 1.12 8.31
CA LEU A 49 5.48 0.32 9.45
C LEU A 49 5.07 1.18 10.66
N ARG A 50 5.56 2.41 10.75
CA ARG A 50 5.25 3.36 11.83
C ARG A 50 4.23 4.42 11.45
N LEU A 51 3.85 4.46 10.17
CA LEU A 51 2.95 5.48 9.66
C LEU A 51 1.53 5.37 10.21
N PRO A 52 0.92 4.17 10.33
CA PRO A 52 -0.42 4.06 10.86
C PRO A 52 -0.45 4.34 12.37
N THR A 53 -1.26 5.33 12.76
CA THR A 53 -1.56 5.69 14.14
C THR A 53 -3.06 5.87 14.30
N ARG A 54 -3.54 6.06 15.53
CA ARG A 54 -4.97 6.38 15.75
C ARG A 54 -5.36 7.71 15.11
N ASP A 55 -4.45 8.68 15.12
CA ASP A 55 -4.74 10.07 14.74
C ASP A 55 -4.82 10.26 13.22
N ASN A 56 -4.18 9.37 12.42
CA ASN A 56 -4.22 9.44 10.97
C ASN A 56 -5.08 8.36 10.32
N HIS A 57 -5.98 7.72 11.09
CA HIS A 57 -7.02 6.89 10.52
C HIS A 57 -7.97 7.75 9.67
N TRP A 58 -8.32 7.27 8.48
CA TRP A 58 -9.24 7.99 7.61
C TRP A 58 -10.64 8.01 8.22
N GLU A 59 -11.15 9.21 8.51
CA GLU A 59 -12.45 9.40 9.15
C GLU A 59 -13.62 8.79 8.35
N ALA A 60 -13.55 8.84 7.02
CA ALA A 60 -14.56 8.26 6.14
C ALA A 60 -14.27 6.80 5.74
N ASP A 61 -13.49 6.06 6.53
CA ASP A 61 -13.25 4.64 6.30
C ASP A 61 -14.57 3.85 6.32
N PRO A 62 -14.98 3.23 5.18
CA PRO A 62 -16.23 2.45 5.12
C PRO A 62 -16.16 1.14 5.91
N HIS A 63 -14.97 0.76 6.38
CA HIS A 63 -14.68 -0.47 7.13
C HIS A 63 -14.16 -0.16 8.53
N ALA A 64 -14.45 1.05 9.03
CA ALA A 64 -14.03 1.48 10.35
C ALA A 64 -14.53 0.54 11.44
N GLN A 65 -13.63 0.18 12.34
CA GLN A 65 -13.89 -0.63 13.52
C GLN A 65 -13.16 -0.04 14.72
N ARG A 66 -13.39 -0.59 15.93
CA ARG A 66 -12.65 -0.16 17.12
C ARG A 66 -11.16 -0.36 16.90
N ILE A 67 -10.41 0.73 16.93
CA ILE A 67 -8.95 0.70 16.78
C ILE A 67 -8.33 0.18 18.07
N LEU A 68 -7.60 -0.94 17.96
CA LEU A 68 -6.84 -1.54 19.06
C LEU A 68 -5.34 -1.32 18.84
N HIS A 69 -4.58 -1.18 19.93
CA HIS A 69 -3.12 -1.10 19.85
C HIS A 69 -2.51 -2.31 19.12
N GLY A 70 -3.08 -3.50 19.35
CA GLY A 70 -2.68 -4.73 18.67
C GLY A 70 -2.71 -4.66 17.15
N HIS A 71 -3.58 -3.82 16.54
CA HIS A 71 -3.67 -3.68 15.08
C HIS A 71 -2.42 -3.05 14.45
N PHE A 72 -1.59 -2.35 15.21
CA PHE A 72 -0.36 -1.74 14.73
C PHE A 72 0.89 -2.60 14.96
N LEU A 73 0.76 -3.69 15.70
CA LEU A 73 1.88 -4.58 16.00
C LEU A 73 2.05 -5.64 14.93
N ARG A 74 3.29 -6.10 14.71
CA ARG A 74 3.61 -7.22 13.80
C ARG A 74 3.05 -7.07 12.39
N GLN A 75 2.91 -5.86 11.92
CA GLN A 75 2.52 -5.59 10.54
C GLN A 75 3.69 -5.91 9.60
N GLU A 76 3.40 -6.58 8.49
CA GLU A 76 4.37 -6.84 7.43
C GLU A 76 3.95 -6.11 6.16
N GLN A 77 4.90 -5.48 5.50
CA GLN A 77 4.70 -4.87 4.20
C GLN A 77 4.84 -5.92 3.10
N SER A 78 3.94 -5.88 2.14
CA SER A 78 4.00 -6.70 0.92
C SER A 78 3.90 -5.83 -0.32
N LEU A 79 4.53 -6.27 -1.41
CA LEU A 79 4.52 -5.58 -2.70
C LEU A 79 5.04 -4.13 -2.61
N PRO A 80 6.36 -3.93 -2.57
CA PRO A 80 6.96 -2.60 -2.50
C PRO A 80 6.51 -1.71 -3.66
N LEU A 81 6.57 -0.40 -3.47
CA LEU A 81 6.32 0.59 -4.52
C LEU A 81 7.46 0.62 -5.55
N GLN A 82 7.18 1.19 -6.73
CA GLN A 82 8.23 1.67 -7.61
C GLN A 82 9.08 2.74 -6.91
N ASN A 83 10.38 2.78 -7.17
CA ASN A 83 11.28 3.76 -6.57
C ASN A 83 10.79 5.18 -6.81
N GLY A 84 10.62 5.93 -5.72
CA GLY A 84 10.13 7.30 -5.74
C GLY A 84 8.62 7.45 -6.00
N ALA A 85 7.86 6.36 -6.00
CA ALA A 85 6.42 6.42 -6.11
C ALA A 85 5.76 6.70 -4.75
N SER A 86 4.58 7.31 -4.82
CA SER A 86 3.60 7.43 -3.74
C SER A 86 2.47 6.41 -3.92
N GLY A 87 1.49 6.44 -3.03
CA GLY A 87 0.21 5.76 -3.24
C GLY A 87 -0.03 4.58 -2.32
N LEU A 88 -0.80 3.62 -2.81
CA LEU A 88 -1.33 2.52 -2.02
C LEU A 88 -0.24 1.55 -1.57
N VAL A 89 -0.14 1.34 -0.27
CA VAL A 89 0.68 0.31 0.37
C VAL A 89 -0.21 -0.56 1.25
N VAL A 90 0.12 -1.83 1.36
CA VAL A 90 -0.56 -2.79 2.22
C VAL A 90 0.37 -3.21 3.34
N LEU A 91 -0.09 -3.07 4.57
CA LEU A 91 0.48 -3.70 5.75
C LEU A 91 -0.50 -4.75 6.26
N SER A 92 -0.05 -5.91 6.68
CA SER A 92 -0.94 -6.96 7.14
C SER A 92 -0.34 -7.79 8.27
N GLN A 93 -1.18 -8.15 9.23
CA GLN A 93 -0.94 -9.19 10.24
C GLN A 93 -1.59 -10.52 9.80
N ASP A 94 -2.59 -10.45 8.91
CA ASP A 94 -3.31 -11.63 8.46
C ASP A 94 -2.41 -12.48 7.55
N TRP A 95 -2.06 -13.67 8.02
CA TRP A 95 -1.21 -14.61 7.31
C TRP A 95 -1.79 -15.01 5.93
N ARG A 96 -3.13 -15.00 5.77
CA ARG A 96 -3.80 -15.31 4.51
C ARG A 96 -3.56 -14.20 3.48
N ALA A 97 -3.70 -12.94 3.91
CA ALA A 97 -3.41 -11.79 3.07
C ALA A 97 -1.91 -11.73 2.74
N GLN A 98 -1.04 -11.93 3.72
CA GLN A 98 0.42 -11.97 3.51
C GLN A 98 0.82 -13.09 2.53
N ARG A 99 0.27 -14.29 2.72
CA ARG A 99 0.51 -15.42 1.82
C ARG A 99 0.06 -15.10 0.40
N LYS A 100 -1.16 -14.57 0.22
CA LYS A 100 -1.69 -14.16 -1.08
C LYS A 100 -0.80 -13.14 -1.77
N LEU A 101 -0.40 -12.09 -1.06
CA LEU A 101 0.46 -11.04 -1.58
C LEU A 101 1.89 -11.53 -1.91
N ARG A 102 2.39 -12.53 -1.18
CA ARG A 102 3.72 -13.12 -1.39
C ARG A 102 3.73 -14.16 -2.51
N GLU A 103 2.80 -15.13 -2.48
CA GLU A 103 2.77 -16.25 -3.43
C GLU A 103 2.18 -15.83 -4.79
N ASP A 104 1.11 -15.06 -4.78
CA ASP A 104 0.43 -14.59 -5.99
C ASP A 104 0.86 -13.18 -6.42
N GLY A 105 1.71 -12.50 -5.65
CA GLY A 105 2.12 -11.12 -5.90
C GLY A 105 2.65 -10.87 -7.31
N ALA A 106 3.38 -11.85 -7.86
CA ALA A 106 3.86 -11.81 -9.24
C ALA A 106 2.74 -11.84 -10.29
N ARG A 107 1.54 -12.29 -9.94
CA ARG A 107 0.37 -12.37 -10.81
C ARG A 107 -0.60 -11.22 -10.60
N LEU A 108 -0.52 -10.54 -9.45
CA LEU A 108 -1.39 -9.42 -9.12
C LEU A 108 -1.10 -8.22 -10.02
N GLU A 109 -2.13 -7.74 -10.68
CA GLU A 109 -2.03 -6.52 -11.46
C GLU A 109 -1.99 -5.31 -10.54
N GLN A 110 -1.02 -4.44 -10.74
CA GLN A 110 -0.88 -3.17 -10.05
C GLN A 110 -1.12 -2.04 -11.03
N GLU A 111 -1.87 -1.02 -10.62
CA GLU A 111 -2.08 0.16 -11.43
C GLU A 111 -1.37 1.37 -10.85
N TYR A 112 -0.71 2.10 -11.74
CA TYR A 112 -0.02 3.34 -11.44
C TYR A 112 -0.53 4.47 -12.33
N LEU A 113 -0.70 5.64 -11.76
CA LEU A 113 -0.77 6.91 -12.47
C LEU A 113 0.63 7.52 -12.50
N VAL A 114 1.07 7.91 -13.68
CA VAL A 114 2.41 8.49 -13.89
C VAL A 114 2.25 9.82 -14.58
N GLU A 115 2.67 10.89 -13.91
CA GLU A 115 2.76 12.22 -14.53
C GLU A 115 4.08 12.37 -15.24
N VAL A 116 4.02 12.84 -16.48
CA VAL A 116 5.18 12.90 -17.37
C VAL A 116 5.26 14.25 -18.08
N ASN A 117 6.47 14.63 -18.44
CA ASN A 117 6.76 15.66 -19.42
C ASN A 117 7.42 15.03 -20.66
N GLY A 118 7.33 15.71 -21.79
CA GLY A 118 7.90 15.28 -23.07
C GLY A 118 6.82 14.78 -24.02
N GLU A 119 7.26 14.35 -25.18
CA GLU A 119 6.38 13.85 -26.24
C GLU A 119 6.65 12.36 -26.49
N MET A 120 5.61 11.57 -26.38
CA MET A 120 5.69 10.14 -26.69
C MET A 120 5.61 9.96 -28.21
N PRO A 121 6.45 9.10 -28.82
CA PRO A 121 6.30 8.73 -30.23
C PRO A 121 4.89 8.21 -30.53
N ALA A 122 4.39 8.45 -31.73
CA ALA A 122 3.02 8.09 -32.14
C ALA A 122 2.68 6.60 -31.91
N ASN A 123 3.66 5.70 -32.00
CA ASN A 123 3.51 4.26 -31.74
C ASN A 123 3.94 3.85 -30.32
N GLY A 124 4.17 4.78 -29.41
CA GLY A 124 4.69 4.51 -28.07
C GLY A 124 3.82 3.56 -27.24
N LEU A 125 2.50 3.75 -27.26
CA LEU A 125 1.56 2.84 -26.59
C LEU A 125 1.57 1.42 -27.17
N GLU A 126 1.74 1.27 -28.49
CA GLU A 126 1.85 -0.02 -29.14
C GLU A 126 3.16 -0.74 -28.77
N HIS A 127 4.25 -0.01 -28.60
CA HIS A 127 5.51 -0.56 -28.09
C HIS A 127 5.35 -1.08 -26.68
N LEU A 128 4.69 -0.35 -25.77
CA LEU A 128 4.41 -0.81 -24.41
C LEU A 128 3.55 -2.08 -24.42
N LYS A 129 2.54 -2.13 -25.28
CA LYS A 129 1.64 -3.27 -25.39
C LYS A 129 2.32 -4.54 -25.90
N LYS A 130 3.30 -4.41 -26.79
CA LYS A 130 4.06 -5.55 -27.36
C LYS A 130 5.30 -5.92 -26.56
N GLY A 131 5.69 -5.08 -25.62
CA GLY A 131 6.98 -5.12 -24.96
C GLY A 131 8.00 -4.24 -25.66
N LEU A 132 8.88 -3.60 -24.87
CA LEU A 132 9.81 -2.58 -25.33
C LEU A 132 11.24 -3.10 -25.25
N LEU A 133 11.99 -3.02 -26.35
CA LEU A 133 13.43 -3.22 -26.35
C LEU A 133 14.13 -1.88 -26.12
N HIS A 134 14.88 -1.77 -25.02
CA HIS A 134 15.65 -0.57 -24.72
C HIS A 134 17.05 -0.92 -24.21
N LYS A 135 18.08 -0.33 -24.81
CA LYS A 135 19.51 -0.59 -24.47
C LYS A 135 19.89 -2.08 -24.39
N GLY A 136 19.34 -2.88 -25.29
CA GLY A 136 19.60 -4.34 -25.34
C GLY A 136 18.80 -5.17 -24.32
N VAL A 137 17.93 -4.53 -23.52
CA VAL A 137 17.07 -5.24 -22.56
C VAL A 137 15.64 -5.28 -23.10
N GLN A 138 15.07 -6.47 -23.12
CA GLN A 138 13.66 -6.67 -23.48
C GLN A 138 12.78 -6.53 -22.23
N TYR A 139 11.93 -5.51 -22.22
CA TYR A 139 10.93 -5.30 -21.17
C TYR A 139 9.61 -5.96 -21.51
N PRO A 140 8.89 -6.52 -20.52
CA PRO A 140 7.66 -7.24 -20.76
C PRO A 140 6.54 -6.33 -21.25
N PRO A 141 5.55 -6.88 -21.97
CA PRO A 141 4.34 -6.16 -22.33
C PRO A 141 3.62 -5.60 -21.10
N CYS A 142 3.12 -4.37 -21.22
CA CYS A 142 2.25 -3.78 -20.22
C CYS A 142 1.11 -3.00 -20.87
N LYS A 143 0.01 -2.85 -20.13
CA LYS A 143 -1.10 -1.99 -20.56
C LYS A 143 -0.81 -0.55 -20.13
N ALA A 144 -0.92 0.37 -21.08
CA ALA A 144 -0.83 1.79 -20.80
C ALA A 144 -1.88 2.56 -21.58
N SER A 145 -2.40 3.63 -21.01
CA SER A 145 -3.35 4.54 -21.65
C SER A 145 -3.19 5.95 -21.11
N TRP A 146 -3.42 6.94 -21.97
CA TRP A 146 -3.49 8.31 -21.55
C TRP A 146 -4.78 8.59 -20.77
N GLN A 147 -4.63 9.24 -19.62
CA GLN A 147 -5.74 9.76 -18.82
C GLN A 147 -5.92 11.26 -19.01
N SER A 148 -4.85 11.95 -19.38
CA SER A 148 -4.78 13.34 -19.82
C SER A 148 -3.54 13.52 -20.65
N GLU A 149 -3.29 14.75 -21.16
CA GLU A 149 -2.11 15.08 -21.95
C GLU A 149 -0.76 14.78 -21.27
N GLN A 150 -0.74 14.78 -19.93
CA GLN A 150 0.48 14.60 -19.13
C GLN A 150 0.40 13.42 -18.16
N ARG A 151 -0.67 12.61 -18.21
CA ARG A 151 -0.88 11.54 -17.25
C ARG A 151 -1.16 10.22 -17.93
N LEU A 152 -0.26 9.26 -17.72
CA LEU A 152 -0.38 7.87 -18.15
C LEU A 152 -0.90 6.99 -17.00
N ARG A 153 -1.79 6.07 -17.32
CA ARG A 153 -2.16 4.95 -16.46
C ARG A 153 -1.48 3.69 -16.97
N PHE A 154 -0.73 3.04 -16.11
CA PHE A 154 -0.11 1.75 -16.37
C PHE A 154 -0.81 0.65 -15.58
N ALA A 155 -1.01 -0.51 -16.19
CA ALA A 155 -1.42 -1.73 -15.50
C ALA A 155 -0.43 -2.84 -15.84
N LEU A 156 0.25 -3.34 -14.82
CA LEU A 156 1.38 -4.26 -14.97
C LEU A 156 1.49 -5.22 -13.78
N LYS A 157 2.14 -6.36 -14.01
CA LYS A 157 2.35 -7.40 -13.01
C LYS A 157 3.81 -7.45 -12.63
N ASN A 158 4.08 -7.65 -11.34
CA ASN A 158 5.42 -7.81 -10.78
C ASN A 158 6.46 -6.82 -11.33
N PRO A 159 6.19 -5.50 -11.27
CA PRO A 159 7.12 -4.52 -11.82
C PRO A 159 8.41 -4.46 -11.00
N ALA A 160 9.56 -4.56 -11.68
CA ALA A 160 10.84 -4.25 -11.05
C ALA A 160 10.85 -2.80 -10.51
N PRO A 161 11.63 -2.48 -9.48
CA PRO A 161 11.54 -1.20 -8.75
C PRO A 161 11.64 0.08 -9.59
N ASP A 162 12.33 0.05 -10.73
CA ASP A 162 12.52 1.20 -11.63
C ASP A 162 11.86 1.01 -13.00
N LEU A 163 11.03 0.01 -13.16
CA LEU A 163 10.46 -0.35 -14.47
C LEU A 163 9.73 0.82 -15.13
N LEU A 164 8.82 1.48 -14.42
CA LEU A 164 8.01 2.56 -14.98
C LEU A 164 8.86 3.74 -15.43
N ARG A 165 9.86 4.13 -14.63
CA ARG A 165 10.79 5.20 -14.99
C ARG A 165 11.58 4.84 -16.24
N THR A 166 12.06 3.61 -16.34
CA THR A 166 12.81 3.10 -17.49
C THR A 166 11.94 3.11 -18.75
N LEU A 167 10.71 2.60 -18.69
CA LEU A 167 9.78 2.57 -19.83
C LEU A 167 9.46 3.99 -20.33
N CYS A 168 9.16 4.91 -19.42
CA CYS A 168 8.90 6.31 -19.77
C CYS A 168 10.12 6.96 -20.43
N THR A 169 11.31 6.80 -19.84
CA THR A 169 12.55 7.35 -20.40
C THR A 169 12.86 6.79 -21.79
N ALA A 170 12.64 5.48 -21.99
CA ALA A 170 12.83 4.84 -23.30
C ALA A 170 11.90 5.38 -24.40
N LEU A 171 10.76 5.94 -24.00
CA LEU A 171 9.78 6.61 -24.89
C LEU A 171 9.94 8.14 -24.94
N GLY A 172 11.06 8.68 -24.46
CA GLY A 172 11.33 10.13 -24.49
C GLY A 172 10.59 10.93 -23.44
N LEU A 173 9.97 10.26 -22.46
CA LEU A 173 9.20 10.89 -21.39
C LEU A 173 10.02 11.02 -20.10
N GLN A 174 9.84 12.14 -19.40
CA GLN A 174 10.41 12.39 -18.08
C GLN A 174 9.32 12.21 -17.02
N VAL A 175 9.50 11.27 -16.11
CA VAL A 175 8.57 11.04 -14.98
C VAL A 175 8.71 12.16 -13.96
N ARG A 176 7.59 12.80 -13.64
CA ARG A 176 7.46 13.80 -12.58
C ARG A 176 6.96 13.17 -11.29
N GLU A 177 5.85 12.45 -11.38
CA GLU A 177 5.23 11.76 -10.25
C GLU A 177 4.76 10.38 -10.64
N MET A 178 4.79 9.47 -9.68
CA MET A 178 4.20 8.13 -9.81
C MET A 178 3.36 7.85 -8.59
N LYS A 179 2.16 7.30 -8.80
CA LYS A 179 1.26 6.94 -7.72
C LYS A 179 0.62 5.58 -7.97
N ARG A 180 0.81 4.61 -7.07
CA ARG A 180 0.07 3.35 -7.14
C ARG A 180 -1.35 3.54 -6.64
N ILE A 181 -2.32 3.25 -7.48
CA ILE A 181 -3.74 3.49 -7.20
C ILE A 181 -4.55 2.21 -7.00
N ARG A 182 -4.00 1.02 -7.33
CA ARG A 182 -4.68 -0.27 -7.19
C ARG A 182 -3.68 -1.42 -7.05
N ILE A 183 -4.05 -2.43 -6.28
CA ILE A 183 -3.38 -3.74 -6.17
C ILE A 183 -4.45 -4.81 -6.30
N GLY A 184 -4.36 -5.68 -7.33
CA GLY A 184 -5.38 -6.68 -7.58
C GLY A 184 -6.78 -6.06 -7.71
N GLY A 185 -7.73 -6.54 -6.92
CA GLY A 185 -9.08 -5.99 -6.81
C GLY A 185 -9.23 -4.79 -5.88
N VAL A 186 -8.17 -4.39 -5.15
CA VAL A 186 -8.24 -3.39 -4.08
C VAL A 186 -7.79 -2.01 -4.57
N PRO A 187 -8.70 -1.04 -4.73
CA PRO A 187 -8.36 0.33 -5.12
C PRO A 187 -7.95 1.17 -3.90
N MET A 188 -7.11 2.16 -4.14
CA MET A 188 -6.82 3.20 -3.14
C MET A 188 -8.08 4.05 -2.85
N ALA A 189 -8.94 4.19 -3.83
CA ALA A 189 -10.14 5.02 -3.77
C ALA A 189 -9.82 6.48 -3.39
N LYS A 190 -10.57 7.05 -2.43
CA LYS A 190 -10.41 8.43 -1.95
C LYS A 190 -9.54 8.54 -0.70
N LEU A 191 -8.76 7.49 -0.36
CA LEU A 191 -7.90 7.50 0.82
C LEU A 191 -6.92 8.68 0.76
N PRO A 192 -6.96 9.62 1.72
CA PRO A 192 -6.11 10.81 1.70
C PRO A 192 -4.63 10.47 1.92
N LEU A 193 -3.75 11.34 1.44
CA LEU A 193 -2.30 11.20 1.65
C LEU A 193 -1.95 11.20 3.14
N GLY A 194 -1.07 10.27 3.54
CA GLY A 194 -0.64 10.12 4.94
C GLY A 194 -1.65 9.42 5.84
N GLN A 195 -2.81 9.02 5.32
CA GLN A 195 -3.84 8.32 6.08
C GLN A 195 -3.89 6.84 5.74
N TRP A 196 -4.59 6.09 6.59
CA TRP A 196 -4.82 4.67 6.41
C TRP A 196 -6.28 4.30 6.69
N ARG A 197 -6.70 3.15 6.15
CA ARG A 197 -7.99 2.51 6.40
C ARG A 197 -7.83 1.00 6.56
N TYR A 198 -8.84 0.34 7.06
CA TYR A 198 -8.88 -1.11 7.04
C TYR A 198 -9.17 -1.67 5.64
N LEU A 199 -8.63 -2.87 5.37
CA LEU A 199 -9.09 -3.69 4.24
C LEU A 199 -10.48 -4.25 4.59
N GLY A 200 -11.45 -4.05 3.72
CA GLY A 200 -12.82 -4.54 3.96
C GLY A 200 -12.95 -6.05 3.72
N ASP A 201 -13.91 -6.67 4.40
CA ASP A 201 -14.18 -8.11 4.34
C ASP A 201 -14.48 -8.65 2.93
N LYS A 202 -14.98 -7.81 2.04
CA LYS A 202 -15.30 -8.13 0.64
C LYS A 202 -14.17 -7.76 -0.33
N GLU A 203 -13.19 -6.99 0.10
CA GLU A 203 -12.04 -6.62 -0.73
C GLU A 203 -11.07 -7.82 -0.84
N ARG A 204 -10.58 -8.09 -2.03
CA ARG A 204 -9.63 -9.18 -2.30
C ARG A 204 -8.52 -8.69 -3.23
N PHE A 205 -7.29 -9.10 -2.93
CA PHE A 205 -6.14 -8.89 -3.80
C PHE A 205 -6.15 -9.83 -5.00
#